data_791fe5fd531f7678f290334e55051126
#
_entry.id   791fe5fd531f7678f290334e55051126
#
_cell.length_a   1.000
_cell.length_b   1.000
_cell.length_c   1.000
_cell.angle_alpha   90.00
_cell.angle_beta   90.00
_cell.angle_gamma   90.00
#
_symmetry.space_group_name_H-M   'P 1'
#
loop_
_entity.id
_entity.type
_entity.pdbx_description
1 polymer ?
#
loop_
_entity_poly.entity_id
_entity_poly.type
_entity_poly.pdbx_seq_one_letter_code
_entity_poly.pdbx_strand_id
1 'polypeptide(L)'
;MSRIFLQGLLVFTVCLVLSSAGRTTEITEFRVVSPGEVEITFTSDAGVLYDVLGSEDLRNFSVLTRVSGSGDRTRVAVQVPVGQTERRFFRIRTPQLPPTPEWFRSYGGSGEESHGHYILACEDGGVLQVGETGFLPNTRILAIKLDQEGRLEWRQEYSNRTTGASGHGTYNLGNSVLEVDEAYWIAGAINRNSAAIKVNKGTGEAELVKTHSNGGYDAYEHMVETDGGLVAVGYTNAEDRENTFFAEGRGYLAFLDPEGNKTGGRSLRDDLAQAYRIAKHEQALIVSGLVWNEDDNLDFGLLKLNADGSRVWGRLFGGARDDHCFGMDLGADGSIFLTGHTLSGTINWQTYTMKLDHDGILQWERKRGNPRGFDPRFIHDEAWGVRATPDGGCILTAGTGDEYGSYSETIGSHVSDQWEVYVIKYGPEGGLEWEATYEAEEGDWAGEDLALTRDGGVIIAVDSSQFGFLKLPSF
;
A
#
# COMPACT_ATOMS: atom_id res chain seq x y z
N MET A 1 -8.95 34.12 -17.77
CA MET A 1 -10.12 34.29 -16.88
C MET A 1 -11.19 35.10 -17.63
N SER A 2 -12.18 34.42 -18.15
CA SER A 2 -13.34 35.12 -18.74
C SER A 2 -14.51 34.98 -17.77
N ARG A 3 -14.98 36.11 -17.24
CA ARG A 3 -16.21 36.15 -16.41
C ARG A 3 -17.39 36.45 -17.33
N ILE A 4 -18.37 35.55 -17.33
CA ILE A 4 -19.65 35.79 -17.95
C ILE A 4 -20.69 35.98 -16.84
N PHE A 5 -21.30 37.16 -16.77
CA PHE A 5 -22.40 37.48 -15.87
C PHE A 5 -23.72 37.29 -16.60
N LEU A 6 -24.59 36.46 -16.09
CA LEU A 6 -26.02 36.43 -16.44
C LEU A 6 -26.87 36.53 -15.15
N GLN A 7 -27.85 37.41 -15.17
CA GLN A 7 -28.75 37.63 -14.03
C GLN A 7 -29.51 36.36 -13.62
N GLY A 8 -29.32 35.93 -12.38
CA GLY A 8 -30.06 34.83 -11.75
C GLY A 8 -29.48 33.43 -11.97
N LEU A 9 -28.25 33.27 -12.44
CA LEU A 9 -27.61 32.02 -12.74
C LEU A 9 -26.31 31.77 -11.93
N LEU A 10 -26.08 30.52 -11.59
CA LEU A 10 -24.84 30.01 -11.03
C LEU A 10 -23.59 30.55 -11.75
N VAL A 11 -22.61 31.01 -10.98
CA VAL A 11 -21.32 31.48 -11.52
C VAL A 11 -20.41 30.28 -11.71
N PHE A 12 -20.09 29.96 -12.96
CA PHE A 12 -19.10 28.94 -13.30
C PHE A 12 -17.73 29.56 -13.55
N THR A 13 -16.70 29.02 -12.97
CA THR A 13 -15.32 29.38 -13.29
C THR A 13 -14.70 28.20 -14.05
N VAL A 14 -14.30 28.44 -15.29
CA VAL A 14 -13.57 27.44 -16.10
C VAL A 14 -12.08 27.64 -15.85
N CYS A 15 -11.38 26.59 -15.42
CA CYS A 15 -9.92 26.61 -15.26
C CYS A 15 -9.30 25.64 -16.26
N LEU A 16 -8.35 26.12 -17.04
CA LEU A 16 -7.51 25.28 -17.92
C LEU A 16 -6.45 24.58 -17.07
N VAL A 17 -6.32 23.28 -17.24
CA VAL A 17 -5.18 22.52 -16.70
C VAL A 17 -4.53 21.71 -17.81
N LEU A 18 -3.22 21.83 -17.91
CA LEU A 18 -2.37 21.24 -18.93
C LEU A 18 -2.20 19.73 -18.70
N SER A 19 -2.30 18.95 -19.76
CA SER A 19 -1.98 17.51 -19.78
C SER A 19 -0.53 17.29 -20.24
N SER A 20 0.14 16.29 -19.69
CA SER A 20 1.57 16.04 -19.83
C SER A 20 1.99 15.17 -21.03
N ALA A 21 1.21 15.09 -22.12
CA ALA A 21 1.61 14.36 -23.33
C ALA A 21 1.17 15.09 -24.61
N GLY A 22 2.09 15.73 -25.27
CA GLY A 22 2.14 16.06 -26.69
C GLY A 22 1.23 17.13 -27.26
N ARG A 23 -0.03 17.26 -26.91
CA ARG A 23 -0.94 18.37 -27.24
C ARG A 23 -1.70 18.79 -25.99
N THR A 24 -1.80 20.11 -25.78
CA THR A 24 -2.62 20.65 -24.70
C THR A 24 -4.10 20.48 -25.05
N THR A 25 -4.83 19.70 -24.23
CA THR A 25 -6.28 19.60 -24.33
C THR A 25 -6.87 20.86 -23.71
N GLU A 26 -7.57 21.66 -24.51
CA GLU A 26 -8.17 22.92 -24.07
C GLU A 26 -9.69 22.87 -24.13
N ILE A 27 -10.35 23.33 -23.08
CA ILE A 27 -11.78 23.59 -23.12
C ILE A 27 -11.99 24.87 -23.96
N THR A 28 -12.59 24.71 -25.12
CA THR A 28 -12.79 25.79 -26.09
C THR A 28 -14.14 26.47 -25.96
N GLU A 29 -15.17 25.76 -25.52
CA GLU A 29 -16.50 26.27 -25.29
C GLU A 29 -17.13 25.66 -24.05
N PHE A 30 -17.92 26.45 -23.35
CA PHE A 30 -18.68 26.03 -22.18
C PHE A 30 -20.08 26.67 -22.25
N ARG A 31 -21.12 25.86 -22.14
CA ARG A 31 -22.51 26.30 -22.20
C ARG A 31 -23.34 25.62 -21.11
N VAL A 32 -24.10 26.41 -20.36
CA VAL A 32 -25.15 25.90 -19.47
C VAL A 32 -26.39 25.62 -20.31
N VAL A 33 -26.82 24.36 -20.35
CA VAL A 33 -27.97 23.92 -21.14
C VAL A 33 -29.25 24.03 -20.31
N SER A 34 -29.18 23.56 -19.06
CA SER A 34 -30.28 23.61 -18.10
C SER A 34 -29.70 23.58 -16.66
N PRO A 35 -30.51 23.82 -15.61
CA PRO A 35 -30.07 23.62 -14.24
C PRO A 35 -29.60 22.16 -14.06
N GLY A 36 -28.32 22.01 -13.71
CA GLY A 36 -27.68 20.69 -13.53
C GLY A 36 -27.10 20.05 -14.79
N GLU A 37 -27.17 20.73 -15.96
CA GLU A 37 -26.57 20.24 -17.19
C GLU A 37 -25.69 21.29 -17.86
N VAL A 38 -24.46 20.88 -18.17
CA VAL A 38 -23.50 21.71 -18.89
C VAL A 38 -23.00 21.00 -20.15
N GLU A 39 -22.76 21.76 -21.20
CA GLU A 39 -22.13 21.30 -22.43
C GLU A 39 -20.72 21.85 -22.48
N ILE A 40 -19.74 20.96 -22.66
CA ILE A 40 -18.31 21.29 -22.72
C ILE A 40 -17.79 20.88 -24.09
N THR A 41 -17.09 21.80 -24.77
CA THR A 41 -16.35 21.50 -26.00
C THR A 41 -14.86 21.67 -25.73
N PHE A 42 -14.07 20.69 -26.13
CA PHE A 42 -12.63 20.69 -25.93
C PHE A 42 -11.88 20.14 -27.14
N THR A 43 -10.59 20.49 -27.27
CA THR A 43 -9.70 19.96 -28.31
C THR A 43 -9.41 18.49 -28.05
N SER A 44 -9.47 17.64 -29.08
CA SER A 44 -9.34 16.21 -28.91
C SER A 44 -8.76 15.55 -30.17
N ASP A 45 -8.15 14.38 -29.98
CA ASP A 45 -7.72 13.50 -31.07
C ASP A 45 -8.76 12.37 -31.28
N ALA A 46 -8.98 11.97 -32.53
CA ALA A 46 -9.95 10.93 -32.87
C ALA A 46 -9.64 9.60 -32.21
N GLY A 47 -10.61 9.00 -31.54
CA GLY A 47 -10.49 7.68 -30.90
C GLY A 47 -9.77 7.69 -29.55
N VAL A 48 -9.19 8.81 -29.14
CA VAL A 48 -8.58 8.93 -27.80
C VAL A 48 -9.69 9.10 -26.76
N LEU A 49 -9.58 8.39 -25.62
CA LEU A 49 -10.52 8.56 -24.52
C LEU A 49 -10.15 9.78 -23.69
N TYR A 50 -11.19 10.49 -23.23
CA TYR A 50 -11.05 11.66 -22.35
C TYR A 50 -12.00 11.55 -21.16
N ASP A 51 -11.49 11.78 -19.96
CA ASP A 51 -12.28 11.99 -18.76
C ASP A 51 -12.63 13.48 -18.64
N VAL A 52 -13.92 13.76 -18.45
CA VAL A 52 -14.42 15.06 -18.04
C VAL A 52 -14.60 15.02 -16.53
N LEU A 53 -13.82 15.80 -15.81
CA LEU A 53 -13.85 15.84 -14.35
C LEU A 53 -14.50 17.14 -13.87
N GLY A 54 -15.16 17.06 -12.70
CA GLY A 54 -15.73 18.19 -12.01
C GLY A 54 -15.28 18.28 -10.56
N SER A 55 -15.17 19.51 -10.05
CA SER A 55 -14.84 19.82 -8.66
C SER A 55 -15.58 21.05 -8.16
N GLU A 56 -15.87 21.11 -6.86
CA GLU A 56 -16.42 22.30 -6.20
C GLU A 56 -15.35 23.15 -5.53
N ASP A 57 -14.19 22.61 -5.25
CA ASP A 57 -13.13 23.20 -4.42
C ASP A 57 -11.77 23.38 -5.12
N LEU A 58 -11.63 22.97 -6.38
CA LEU A 58 -10.38 22.92 -7.15
C LEU A 58 -9.37 21.84 -6.67
N ARG A 59 -9.70 21.09 -5.64
CA ARG A 59 -8.81 20.10 -5.05
C ARG A 59 -9.31 18.66 -5.38
N ASN A 60 -10.59 18.44 -5.16
CA ASN A 60 -11.19 17.13 -5.31
C ASN A 60 -11.94 17.04 -6.63
N PHE A 61 -11.31 16.44 -7.65
CA PHE A 61 -11.91 16.22 -8.97
C PHE A 61 -12.44 14.79 -9.06
N SER A 62 -13.71 14.65 -9.44
CA SER A 62 -14.35 13.37 -9.76
C SER A 62 -14.66 13.27 -11.24
N VAL A 63 -14.57 12.07 -11.81
CA VAL A 63 -14.97 11.81 -13.19
C VAL A 63 -16.49 11.93 -13.28
N LEU A 64 -16.97 12.85 -14.10
CA LEU A 64 -18.37 13.05 -14.39
C LEU A 64 -18.81 12.19 -15.58
N THR A 65 -17.94 12.08 -16.59
CA THR A 65 -18.19 11.22 -17.77
C THR A 65 -16.89 10.92 -18.48
N ARG A 66 -16.88 9.85 -19.29
CA ARG A 66 -15.79 9.49 -20.19
C ARG A 66 -16.31 9.48 -21.62
N VAL A 67 -15.55 10.09 -22.53
CA VAL A 67 -15.94 10.20 -23.95
C VAL A 67 -14.78 9.90 -24.87
N SER A 68 -15.06 9.37 -26.04
CA SER A 68 -14.07 9.22 -27.11
C SER A 68 -13.94 10.52 -27.90
N GLY A 69 -12.72 10.94 -28.16
CA GLY A 69 -12.44 12.09 -28.99
C GLY A 69 -12.96 11.87 -30.43
N SER A 70 -13.59 12.90 -30.97
CA SER A 70 -14.16 12.88 -32.34
C SER A 70 -13.24 13.47 -33.41
N GLY A 71 -12.03 13.89 -33.05
CA GLY A 71 -11.08 14.58 -33.88
C GLY A 71 -10.80 15.98 -33.32
N ASP A 72 -10.73 17.00 -34.14
CA ASP A 72 -10.29 18.34 -33.78
C ASP A 72 -10.96 18.90 -32.51
N ARG A 73 -12.26 18.64 -32.31
CA ARG A 73 -13.02 19.06 -31.12
C ARG A 73 -14.07 18.03 -30.74
N THR A 74 -14.18 17.73 -29.44
CA THR A 74 -15.26 16.91 -28.88
C THR A 74 -16.21 17.77 -28.06
N ARG A 75 -17.50 17.55 -28.25
CA ARG A 75 -18.59 18.16 -27.49
C ARG A 75 -19.26 17.09 -26.64
N VAL A 76 -19.47 17.39 -25.37
CA VAL A 76 -20.08 16.49 -24.42
C VAL A 76 -21.05 17.24 -23.50
N ALA A 77 -22.24 16.67 -23.30
CA ALA A 77 -23.17 17.11 -22.26
C ALA A 77 -22.86 16.35 -20.96
N VAL A 78 -22.75 17.10 -19.87
CA VAL A 78 -22.37 16.56 -18.56
C VAL A 78 -23.44 16.92 -17.55
N GLN A 79 -23.96 15.90 -16.83
CA GLN A 79 -24.81 16.12 -15.68
C GLN A 79 -23.99 16.55 -14.49
N VAL A 80 -24.35 17.64 -13.87
CA VAL A 80 -23.68 18.20 -12.71
C VAL A 80 -24.64 18.14 -11.54
N PRO A 81 -24.31 17.46 -10.43
CA PRO A 81 -25.16 17.47 -9.25
C PRO A 81 -25.55 18.89 -8.85
N VAL A 82 -26.84 19.15 -8.67
CA VAL A 82 -27.33 20.46 -8.21
C VAL A 82 -27.04 20.54 -6.71
N GLY A 83 -25.90 21.17 -6.37
CA GLY A 83 -25.44 21.35 -4.99
C GLY A 83 -25.66 22.78 -4.51
N GLN A 84 -25.32 23.01 -3.25
CA GLN A 84 -25.44 24.31 -2.58
C GLN A 84 -24.33 25.31 -2.95
N THR A 85 -23.39 24.94 -3.81
CA THR A 85 -22.23 25.78 -4.18
C THR A 85 -22.42 26.46 -5.53
N GLU A 86 -22.17 27.77 -5.54
CA GLU A 86 -22.22 28.62 -6.74
C GLU A 86 -21.03 28.47 -7.68
N ARG A 87 -20.08 27.56 -7.40
CA ARG A 87 -18.83 27.40 -8.16
C ARG A 87 -18.60 25.94 -8.51
N ARG A 88 -18.24 25.72 -9.78
CA ARG A 88 -17.80 24.43 -10.29
C ARG A 88 -16.59 24.61 -11.19
N PHE A 89 -15.65 23.67 -11.10
CA PHE A 89 -14.44 23.64 -11.89
C PHE A 89 -14.46 22.38 -12.74
N PHE A 90 -13.98 22.46 -13.97
CA PHE A 90 -13.94 21.35 -14.92
C PHE A 90 -12.50 21.16 -15.41
N ARG A 91 -12.14 19.91 -15.61
CA ARG A 91 -10.86 19.49 -16.15
C ARG A 91 -11.08 18.38 -17.17
N ILE A 92 -10.30 18.42 -18.25
CA ILE A 92 -10.25 17.32 -19.23
C ILE A 92 -8.88 16.67 -19.10
N ARG A 93 -8.84 15.36 -19.06
CA ARG A 93 -7.61 14.59 -19.14
C ARG A 93 -7.80 13.34 -19.99
N THR A 94 -6.73 12.84 -20.59
CA THR A 94 -6.69 11.44 -21.05
C THR A 94 -6.62 10.55 -19.84
N PRO A 95 -7.53 9.58 -19.66
CA PRO A 95 -7.41 8.64 -18.56
C PRO A 95 -6.14 7.81 -18.74
N GLN A 96 -5.41 7.63 -17.67
CA GLN A 96 -4.46 6.53 -17.63
C GLN A 96 -5.27 5.23 -17.55
N LEU A 97 -4.99 4.31 -18.46
CA LEU A 97 -5.56 2.97 -18.37
C LEU A 97 -4.68 2.13 -17.44
N PRO A 98 -5.31 1.27 -16.62
CA PRO A 98 -4.54 0.33 -15.82
C PRO A 98 -3.68 -0.55 -16.75
N PRO A 99 -2.44 -0.81 -16.37
CA PRO A 99 -1.55 -1.63 -17.17
C PRO A 99 -2.01 -3.10 -17.21
N THR A 100 -1.81 -3.75 -18.34
CA THR A 100 -1.94 -5.21 -18.44
C THR A 100 -0.68 -5.86 -17.88
N PRO A 101 -0.78 -6.92 -17.07
CA PRO A 101 0.39 -7.63 -16.56
C PRO A 101 1.35 -8.09 -17.66
N GLU A 102 2.63 -7.92 -17.43
CA GLU A 102 3.68 -8.48 -18.31
C GLU A 102 3.82 -9.98 -18.08
N TRP A 103 3.82 -10.37 -16.82
CA TRP A 103 3.89 -11.77 -16.42
C TRP A 103 3.43 -11.97 -14.98
N PHE A 104 3.02 -13.19 -14.68
CA PHE A 104 2.84 -13.73 -13.34
C PHE A 104 3.72 -14.97 -13.16
N ARG A 105 4.29 -15.12 -11.98
CA ARG A 105 5.05 -16.30 -11.56
C ARG A 105 4.67 -16.67 -10.14
N SER A 106 4.73 -17.96 -9.83
CA SER A 106 4.43 -18.48 -8.50
C SER A 106 5.48 -19.51 -8.11
N TYR A 107 5.96 -19.41 -6.87
CA TYR A 107 6.97 -20.32 -6.32
C TYR A 107 6.66 -20.56 -4.85
N GLY A 108 6.67 -21.84 -4.45
CA GLY A 108 6.46 -22.23 -3.05
C GLY A 108 7.74 -22.64 -2.32
N GLY A 109 7.63 -22.75 -1.02
CA GLY A 109 8.61 -23.39 -0.14
C GLY A 109 8.41 -24.91 -0.07
N SER A 110 8.99 -25.53 0.95
CA SER A 110 8.82 -26.98 1.22
C SER A 110 7.56 -27.30 2.04
N GLY A 111 6.84 -26.29 2.54
CA GLY A 111 5.54 -26.44 3.20
C GLY A 111 4.39 -26.58 2.20
N GLU A 112 3.20 -26.91 2.69
CA GLU A 112 2.00 -27.04 1.87
C GLU A 112 1.50 -25.67 1.38
N GLU A 113 1.68 -24.63 2.20
CA GLU A 113 1.38 -23.22 1.87
C GLU A 113 2.59 -22.33 2.06
N SER A 114 2.59 -21.20 1.39
CA SER A 114 3.62 -20.17 1.53
C SER A 114 2.99 -18.81 1.37
N HIS A 115 3.18 -17.91 2.35
CA HIS A 115 2.64 -16.56 2.37
C HIS A 115 3.77 -15.54 2.28
N GLY A 116 3.68 -14.65 1.30
CA GLY A 116 4.68 -13.62 1.06
C GLY A 116 4.24 -12.29 1.65
N HIS A 117 5.06 -11.69 2.51
CA HIS A 117 4.72 -10.45 3.23
C HIS A 117 5.37 -9.19 2.67
N TYR A 118 6.50 -9.32 2.01
CA TYR A 118 7.28 -8.17 1.57
C TYR A 118 8.05 -8.46 0.29
N ILE A 119 8.08 -7.50 -0.63
CA ILE A 119 8.81 -7.61 -1.89
C ILE A 119 9.76 -6.43 -2.09
N LEU A 120 10.97 -6.72 -2.51
CA LEU A 120 12.03 -5.77 -2.80
C LEU A 120 12.41 -5.84 -4.28
N ALA A 121 12.44 -4.69 -4.97
CA ALA A 121 13.12 -4.56 -6.25
C ALA A 121 14.62 -4.36 -6.00
N CYS A 122 15.42 -5.34 -6.38
CA CYS A 122 16.85 -5.39 -6.08
C CYS A 122 17.67 -4.48 -7.01
N GLU A 123 18.86 -4.11 -6.56
CA GLU A 123 19.81 -3.30 -7.33
C GLU A 123 20.27 -3.97 -8.64
N ASP A 124 20.29 -5.30 -8.70
CA ASP A 124 20.63 -6.06 -9.90
C ASP A 124 19.51 -6.09 -10.96
N GLY A 125 18.34 -5.52 -10.63
CA GLY A 125 17.15 -5.50 -11.49
C GLY A 125 16.21 -6.69 -11.25
N GLY A 126 16.60 -7.67 -10.46
CA GLY A 126 15.75 -8.76 -10.01
C GLY A 126 14.86 -8.37 -8.85
N VAL A 127 14.17 -9.35 -8.26
CA VAL A 127 13.25 -9.13 -7.15
C VAL A 127 13.45 -10.19 -6.07
N LEU A 128 13.29 -9.78 -4.81
CA LEU A 128 13.36 -10.68 -3.65
C LEU A 128 12.08 -10.55 -2.84
N GLN A 129 11.38 -11.67 -2.63
CA GLN A 129 10.22 -11.73 -1.76
C GLN A 129 10.54 -12.58 -0.52
N VAL A 130 10.03 -12.15 0.62
CA VAL A 130 10.16 -12.87 1.90
C VAL A 130 8.80 -13.03 2.56
N GLY A 131 8.70 -14.08 3.37
CA GLY A 131 7.52 -14.46 4.12
C GLY A 131 7.76 -15.77 4.85
N GLU A 132 6.76 -16.66 4.89
CA GLU A 132 6.92 -17.99 5.47
C GLU A 132 6.38 -19.09 4.57
N THR A 133 6.74 -20.34 4.93
CA THR A 133 6.18 -21.58 4.37
C THR A 133 5.82 -22.53 5.49
N GLY A 134 4.74 -23.29 5.29
CA GLY A 134 4.14 -24.21 6.25
C GLY A 134 3.04 -23.53 7.08
N PHE A 135 2.30 -24.36 7.81
CA PHE A 135 1.22 -23.87 8.67
C PHE A 135 1.72 -23.51 10.06
N LEU A 136 1.14 -22.47 10.60
CA LEU A 136 1.30 -22.14 12.01
C LEU A 136 0.82 -23.30 12.89
N PRO A 137 1.51 -23.67 13.97
CA PRO A 137 2.69 -23.02 14.56
C PRO A 137 4.05 -23.49 14.00
N ASN A 138 4.11 -24.18 12.89
CA ASN A 138 5.32 -24.81 12.37
C ASN A 138 5.72 -24.20 11.02
N THR A 139 6.11 -22.93 11.04
CA THR A 139 6.53 -22.19 9.86
C THR A 139 8.06 -22.12 9.74
N ARG A 140 8.53 -21.84 8.53
CA ARG A 140 9.92 -21.47 8.22
C ARG A 140 9.89 -20.17 7.44
N ILE A 141 10.83 -19.30 7.68
CA ILE A 141 11.04 -18.14 6.83
C ILE A 141 11.37 -18.64 5.43
N LEU A 142 10.68 -18.14 4.42
CA LEU A 142 10.94 -18.40 3.01
C LEU A 142 11.46 -17.10 2.36
N ALA A 143 12.52 -17.22 1.55
CA ALA A 143 13.00 -16.15 0.69
C ALA A 143 13.19 -16.68 -0.72
N ILE A 144 12.69 -15.95 -1.71
CA ILE A 144 12.73 -16.30 -3.13
C ILE A 144 13.25 -15.13 -3.93
N LYS A 145 14.38 -15.32 -4.61
CA LYS A 145 14.99 -14.35 -5.51
C LYS A 145 14.74 -14.74 -6.96
N LEU A 146 14.26 -13.79 -7.73
CA LEU A 146 14.08 -13.91 -9.17
C LEU A 146 14.98 -12.89 -9.89
N ASP A 147 15.36 -13.21 -11.13
CA ASP A 147 15.97 -12.25 -12.05
C ASP A 147 14.91 -11.27 -12.62
N GLN A 148 15.34 -10.32 -13.42
CA GLN A 148 14.45 -9.29 -14.00
C GLN A 148 13.38 -9.86 -14.95
N GLU A 149 13.57 -11.07 -15.50
CA GLU A 149 12.60 -11.78 -16.34
C GLU A 149 11.66 -12.69 -15.53
N GLY A 150 11.76 -12.69 -14.21
CA GLY A 150 10.94 -13.50 -13.31
C GLY A 150 11.35 -14.96 -13.22
N ARG A 151 12.60 -15.31 -13.61
CA ARG A 151 13.13 -16.67 -13.47
C ARG A 151 13.79 -16.83 -12.11
N LEU A 152 13.56 -17.99 -11.49
CA LEU A 152 14.12 -18.33 -10.18
C LEU A 152 15.66 -18.33 -10.21
N GLU A 153 16.30 -17.48 -9.41
CA GLU A 153 17.74 -17.52 -9.17
C GLU A 153 18.08 -18.42 -7.98
N TRP A 154 17.44 -18.17 -6.84
CA TRP A 154 17.57 -19.03 -5.67
C TRP A 154 16.31 -18.98 -4.78
N ARG A 155 16.17 -20.00 -3.94
CA ARG A 155 15.16 -20.16 -2.92
C ARG A 155 15.80 -20.72 -1.67
N GLN A 156 15.53 -20.08 -0.51
CA GLN A 156 16.06 -20.52 0.77
C GLN A 156 15.00 -20.50 1.86
N GLU A 157 15.16 -21.41 2.81
CA GLU A 157 14.32 -21.51 4.01
C GLU A 157 15.21 -21.36 5.25
N TYR A 158 14.77 -20.51 6.19
CA TYR A 158 15.52 -20.30 7.42
C TYR A 158 14.65 -20.65 8.62
N SER A 159 15.23 -21.41 9.54
CA SER A 159 14.57 -21.75 10.81
C SER A 159 15.62 -22.15 11.82
N ASN A 160 15.34 -21.97 13.09
CA ASN A 160 16.08 -22.65 14.13
C ASN A 160 15.32 -23.94 14.49
N ARG A 161 15.96 -25.09 14.32
CA ARG A 161 15.39 -26.41 14.65
C ARG A 161 15.32 -26.70 16.16
N THR A 162 15.44 -25.73 17.04
CA THR A 162 15.14 -25.94 18.44
C THR A 162 13.66 -26.24 18.58
N THR A 163 13.32 -27.52 18.54
CA THR A 163 12.04 -28.02 19.07
C THR A 163 11.95 -27.52 20.50
N GLY A 164 11.25 -26.40 20.69
CA GLY A 164 11.05 -25.85 22.02
C GLY A 164 10.34 -26.89 22.87
N ALA A 165 10.82 -27.17 24.06
CA ALA A 165 10.24 -28.05 25.04
C ALA A 165 8.83 -27.61 25.53
N SER A 166 8.23 -26.62 24.92
CA SER A 166 7.00 -25.96 25.35
C SER A 166 5.76 -26.26 24.51
N GLY A 167 5.83 -27.09 23.49
CA GLY A 167 4.68 -27.45 22.64
C GLY A 167 4.16 -26.32 21.72
N HIS A 168 4.86 -25.20 21.61
CA HIS A 168 4.45 -24.03 20.81
C HIS A 168 4.95 -24.04 19.36
N GLY A 169 5.53 -25.14 18.88
CA GLY A 169 6.02 -25.25 17.50
C GLY A 169 7.18 -24.30 17.15
N THR A 170 7.51 -24.26 15.87
CA THR A 170 8.53 -23.34 15.32
C THR A 170 7.82 -22.17 14.64
N TYR A 171 7.68 -21.06 15.37
CA TYR A 171 7.10 -19.83 14.85
C TYR A 171 8.20 -18.98 14.21
N ASN A 172 8.27 -19.01 12.88
CA ASN A 172 9.26 -18.26 12.11
C ASN A 172 8.55 -17.48 11.00
N LEU A 173 8.79 -16.19 10.93
CA LEU A 173 8.19 -15.27 9.95
C LEU A 173 9.28 -14.39 9.33
N GLY A 174 9.21 -14.15 8.03
CA GLY A 174 10.01 -13.16 7.31
C GLY A 174 9.14 -11.96 6.95
N ASN A 175 9.27 -10.85 7.68
CA ASN A 175 8.36 -9.72 7.56
C ASN A 175 8.82 -8.66 6.56
N SER A 176 10.13 -8.47 6.40
CA SER A 176 10.69 -7.56 5.40
C SER A 176 12.13 -7.91 5.05
N VAL A 177 12.63 -7.31 3.97
CA VAL A 177 14.03 -7.44 3.55
C VAL A 177 14.59 -6.09 3.10
N LEU A 178 15.84 -5.85 3.47
CA LEU A 178 16.62 -4.67 3.11
C LEU A 178 17.87 -5.10 2.34
N GLU A 179 18.17 -4.40 1.27
CA GLU A 179 19.43 -4.56 0.52
C GLU A 179 20.47 -3.57 1.05
N VAL A 180 21.62 -4.07 1.53
CA VAL A 180 22.71 -3.28 2.05
C VAL A 180 24.02 -3.82 1.50
N ASP A 181 24.77 -3.00 0.78
CA ASP A 181 26.05 -3.38 0.17
C ASP A 181 25.96 -4.73 -0.59
N GLU A 182 26.73 -5.71 -0.16
CA GLU A 182 26.84 -7.04 -0.78
C GLU A 182 25.90 -8.09 -0.14
N ALA A 183 24.93 -7.69 0.70
CA ALA A 183 24.05 -8.60 1.41
C ALA A 183 22.59 -8.16 1.41
N TYR A 184 21.69 -9.11 1.67
CA TYR A 184 20.33 -8.82 2.11
C TYR A 184 20.22 -9.01 3.62
N TRP A 185 19.40 -8.17 4.27
CA TRP A 185 19.03 -8.34 5.66
C TRP A 185 17.53 -8.61 5.78
N ILE A 186 17.17 -9.78 6.30
CA ILE A 186 15.76 -10.14 6.54
C ILE A 186 15.42 -9.79 7.99
N ALA A 187 14.35 -9.01 8.17
CA ALA A 187 13.70 -8.79 9.45
C ALA A 187 12.57 -9.78 9.64
N GLY A 188 12.38 -10.25 10.87
CA GLY A 188 11.30 -11.18 11.14
C GLY A 188 11.32 -11.76 12.54
N ALA A 189 10.88 -13.00 12.66
CA ALA A 189 10.90 -13.78 13.90
C ALA A 189 11.49 -15.18 13.66
N ILE A 190 12.27 -15.68 14.62
CA ILE A 190 12.69 -17.08 14.72
C ILE A 190 12.35 -17.56 16.12
N ASN A 191 11.58 -18.66 16.22
CA ASN A 191 11.11 -19.20 17.48
C ASN A 191 10.52 -18.16 18.42
N ARG A 192 9.67 -17.26 17.89
CA ARG A 192 9.02 -16.16 18.63
C ARG A 192 9.95 -15.06 19.14
N ASN A 193 11.21 -15.03 18.71
CA ASN A 193 12.14 -13.95 19.02
C ASN A 193 12.38 -13.11 17.79
N SER A 194 12.48 -11.80 17.95
CA SER A 194 12.88 -10.91 16.86
C SER A 194 14.16 -11.42 16.20
N ALA A 195 14.18 -11.46 14.88
CA ALA A 195 15.29 -11.99 14.10
C ALA A 195 15.82 -10.99 13.07
N ALA A 196 17.12 -10.93 12.93
CA ALA A 196 17.84 -10.29 11.84
C ALA A 196 18.77 -11.31 11.18
N ILE A 197 18.56 -11.55 9.88
CA ILE A 197 19.32 -12.56 9.13
C ILE A 197 20.05 -11.85 7.99
N LYS A 198 21.39 -11.96 7.99
CA LYS A 198 22.22 -11.51 6.88
C LYS A 198 22.37 -12.63 5.87
N VAL A 199 22.10 -12.34 4.62
CA VAL A 199 21.99 -13.32 3.54
C VAL A 199 22.88 -12.92 2.38
N ASN A 200 23.61 -13.89 1.83
CA ASN A 200 24.41 -13.71 0.62
C ASN A 200 23.51 -13.43 -0.61
N LYS A 201 23.78 -12.36 -1.36
CA LYS A 201 22.96 -11.96 -2.50
C LYS A 201 22.88 -13.03 -3.61
N GLY A 202 24.01 -13.71 -3.87
CA GLY A 202 24.11 -14.65 -4.98
C GLY A 202 23.53 -16.05 -4.72
N THR A 203 23.53 -16.49 -3.45
CA THR A 203 23.13 -17.87 -3.09
C THR A 203 21.92 -17.95 -2.16
N GLY A 204 21.58 -16.85 -1.52
CA GLY A 204 20.55 -16.85 -0.47
C GLY A 204 20.99 -17.52 0.83
N GLU A 205 22.22 -18.01 0.96
CA GLU A 205 22.69 -18.65 2.18
C GLU A 205 22.81 -17.64 3.32
N ALA A 206 22.34 -18.01 4.51
CA ALA A 206 22.47 -17.17 5.68
C ALA A 206 23.96 -17.11 6.12
N GLU A 207 24.53 -15.91 6.07
CA GLU A 207 25.87 -15.62 6.59
C GLU A 207 25.85 -15.38 8.10
N LEU A 208 24.74 -14.83 8.60
CA LEU A 208 24.56 -14.49 9.99
C LEU A 208 23.08 -14.60 10.39
N VAL A 209 22.82 -15.18 11.55
CA VAL A 209 21.47 -15.22 12.15
C VAL A 209 21.56 -14.69 13.58
N LYS A 210 20.85 -13.61 13.87
CA LYS A 210 20.73 -13.03 15.21
C LYS A 210 19.29 -13.07 15.68
N THR A 211 19.09 -13.47 16.92
CA THR A 211 17.77 -13.45 17.57
C THR A 211 17.84 -12.65 18.87
N HIS A 212 16.83 -11.86 19.12
CA HIS A 212 16.72 -11.00 20.28
C HIS A 212 15.37 -11.23 20.97
N SER A 213 15.40 -11.64 22.23
CA SER A 213 14.21 -11.90 23.02
C SER A 213 13.97 -10.81 24.05
N ASN A 214 12.73 -10.37 24.17
CA ASN A 214 12.25 -9.50 25.26
C ASN A 214 11.16 -10.22 26.08
N GLY A 215 10.90 -11.50 25.80
CA GLY A 215 9.83 -12.31 26.39
C GLY A 215 8.55 -12.31 25.51
N GLY A 216 7.71 -13.33 25.65
CA GLY A 216 6.52 -13.48 24.83
C GLY A 216 6.82 -13.75 23.34
N TYR A 217 5.98 -13.20 22.46
CA TYR A 217 6.20 -13.17 21.02
C TYR A 217 6.80 -11.83 20.65
N ASP A 218 7.96 -11.87 20.01
CA ASP A 218 8.70 -10.72 19.53
C ASP A 218 8.97 -10.87 18.04
N ALA A 219 8.86 -9.81 17.26
CA ALA A 219 9.29 -9.79 15.85
C ALA A 219 9.87 -8.43 15.48
N TYR A 220 10.79 -8.41 14.52
CA TYR A 220 11.08 -7.25 13.72
C TYR A 220 10.19 -7.26 12.49
N GLU A 221 9.47 -6.16 12.25
CA GLU A 221 8.60 -5.99 11.10
C GLU A 221 9.33 -5.35 9.92
N HIS A 222 10.13 -4.32 10.20
CA HIS A 222 10.86 -3.61 9.16
C HIS A 222 12.18 -3.06 9.70
N MET A 223 13.14 -2.82 8.79
CA MET A 223 14.43 -2.22 9.17
C MET A 223 14.95 -1.28 8.10
N VAL A 224 15.80 -0.35 8.53
CA VAL A 224 16.54 0.59 7.67
C VAL A 224 17.99 0.63 8.06
N GLU A 225 18.85 0.97 7.09
CA GLU A 225 20.26 1.24 7.33
C GLU A 225 20.47 2.65 7.88
N THR A 226 21.43 2.76 8.80
CA THR A 226 21.91 4.02 9.38
C THR A 226 23.43 4.01 9.44
N ASP A 227 24.03 5.16 9.72
CA ASP A 227 25.49 5.29 9.82
C ASP A 227 26.12 4.38 10.91
N GLY A 228 25.33 3.90 11.87
CA GLY A 228 25.77 3.05 12.98
C GLY A 228 25.41 1.55 12.82
N GLY A 229 24.85 1.14 11.72
CA GLY A 229 24.32 -0.20 11.48
C GLY A 229 22.86 -0.18 11.06
N LEU A 230 22.00 -0.99 11.69
CA LEU A 230 20.59 -1.09 11.33
C LEU A 230 19.67 -0.58 12.45
N VAL A 231 18.56 -0.01 12.08
CA VAL A 231 17.45 0.25 13.01
C VAL A 231 16.24 -0.57 12.57
N ALA A 232 15.76 -1.41 13.46
CA ALA A 232 14.59 -2.25 13.25
C ALA A 232 13.43 -1.80 14.11
N VAL A 233 12.21 -1.91 13.60
CA VAL A 233 10.96 -1.72 14.34
C VAL A 233 10.13 -2.98 14.31
N GLY A 234 9.20 -3.10 15.23
CA GLY A 234 8.30 -4.23 15.35
C GLY A 234 7.55 -4.20 16.67
N TYR A 235 7.39 -5.36 17.27
CA TYR A 235 6.72 -5.51 18.57
C TYR A 235 7.46 -6.45 19.50
N THR A 236 7.17 -6.33 20.77
CA THR A 236 7.68 -7.21 21.83
C THR A 236 6.58 -7.61 22.79
N ASN A 237 6.80 -8.74 23.47
CA ASN A 237 5.95 -9.23 24.56
C ASN A 237 4.47 -9.43 24.17
N ALA A 238 4.16 -9.81 22.95
CA ALA A 238 2.82 -10.22 22.60
C ALA A 238 2.50 -11.53 23.34
N GLU A 239 1.29 -11.58 23.92
CA GLU A 239 0.87 -12.70 24.77
C GLU A 239 0.31 -13.84 23.96
N ASP A 240 -0.47 -13.54 22.93
CA ASP A 240 -1.10 -14.49 22.04
C ASP A 240 -0.63 -14.28 20.60
N ARG A 241 -0.32 -15.36 19.94
CA ARG A 241 0.15 -15.37 18.57
C ARG A 241 -0.95 -15.04 17.55
N GLU A 242 -2.16 -15.51 17.77
CA GLU A 242 -3.28 -15.27 16.86
C GLU A 242 -3.63 -13.78 16.79
N ASN A 243 -3.36 -13.06 17.87
CA ASN A 243 -3.61 -11.62 17.96
C ASN A 243 -2.35 -10.75 17.79
N THR A 244 -1.15 -11.32 17.62
CA THR A 244 0.07 -10.52 17.37
C THR A 244 -0.05 -9.69 16.11
N PHE A 245 -0.83 -10.11 15.16
CA PHE A 245 -1.14 -9.39 13.93
C PHE A 245 -1.97 -8.13 14.17
N PHE A 246 -2.76 -8.10 15.25
CA PHE A 246 -3.72 -7.05 15.56
C PHE A 246 -3.43 -6.34 16.89
N ALA A 247 -2.16 -6.04 17.17
CA ALA A 247 -1.79 -5.10 18.20
C ALA A 247 -1.80 -5.58 19.66
N GLU A 248 -1.72 -6.86 19.95
CA GLU A 248 -1.47 -7.31 21.33
C GLU A 248 -0.03 -7.16 21.81
N GLY A 249 0.86 -6.76 20.90
CA GLY A 249 2.25 -6.46 21.22
C GLY A 249 2.45 -5.09 21.83
N ARG A 250 3.72 -4.75 22.00
CA ARG A 250 4.18 -3.44 22.42
C ARG A 250 5.16 -2.95 21.36
N GLY A 251 4.85 -1.85 20.69
CA GLY A 251 5.71 -1.25 19.69
C GLY A 251 7.14 -1.09 20.22
N TYR A 252 8.11 -1.45 19.40
CA TYR A 252 9.51 -1.49 19.78
C TYR A 252 10.43 -1.03 18.64
N LEU A 253 11.52 -0.35 19.02
CA LEU A 253 12.61 0.03 18.13
C LEU A 253 13.90 -0.55 18.67
N ALA A 254 14.70 -1.20 17.82
CA ALA A 254 15.99 -1.78 18.16
C ALA A 254 17.11 -1.15 17.30
N PHE A 255 18.24 -0.88 17.94
CA PHE A 255 19.48 -0.52 17.28
C PHE A 255 20.37 -1.75 17.18
N LEU A 256 20.84 -2.06 15.96
CA LEU A 256 21.70 -3.19 15.67
C LEU A 256 23.03 -2.67 15.09
N ASP A 257 24.15 -3.25 15.53
CA ASP A 257 25.44 -3.00 14.90
C ASP A 257 25.53 -3.66 13.49
N PRO A 258 26.58 -3.40 12.70
CA PRO A 258 26.74 -4.03 11.38
C PRO A 258 26.82 -5.56 11.41
N GLU A 259 27.13 -6.16 12.56
CA GLU A 259 27.12 -7.59 12.80
C GLU A 259 25.75 -8.10 13.30
N GLY A 260 24.73 -7.24 13.32
CA GLY A 260 23.36 -7.57 13.72
C GLY A 260 23.17 -7.75 15.24
N ASN A 261 24.16 -7.43 16.08
CA ASN A 261 23.99 -7.51 17.52
C ASN A 261 23.20 -6.29 18.01
N LYS A 262 22.21 -6.55 18.89
CA LYS A 262 21.42 -5.48 19.48
C LYS A 262 22.27 -4.65 20.46
N THR A 263 22.46 -3.39 20.13
CA THR A 263 23.25 -2.43 20.93
C THR A 263 22.37 -1.56 21.83
N GLY A 264 21.08 -1.47 21.53
CA GLY A 264 20.13 -0.70 22.28
C GLY A 264 18.70 -0.91 21.78
N GLY A 265 17.76 -0.18 22.36
CA GLY A 265 16.37 -0.20 21.92
C GLY A 265 15.49 0.74 22.73
N ARG A 266 14.32 1.02 22.21
CA ARG A 266 13.30 1.85 22.85
C ARG A 266 11.94 1.20 22.76
N SER A 267 11.18 1.24 23.86
CA SER A 267 9.76 0.93 23.82
C SER A 267 9.02 2.08 23.13
N LEU A 268 8.18 1.75 22.19
CA LEU A 268 7.23 2.66 21.55
C LEU A 268 5.79 2.41 22.01
N ARG A 269 5.60 1.58 23.03
CA ARG A 269 4.30 1.09 23.51
C ARG A 269 3.29 2.17 23.88
N ASP A 270 3.79 3.35 24.29
CA ASP A 270 2.94 4.48 24.68
C ASP A 270 2.48 5.29 23.44
N ASP A 271 3.04 4.97 22.27
CA ASP A 271 2.77 5.61 21.00
C ASP A 271 2.22 4.63 19.95
N LEU A 272 2.70 3.37 19.96
CA LEU A 272 2.31 2.32 19.01
C LEU A 272 2.16 0.98 19.73
N ALA A 273 1.05 0.30 19.49
CA ALA A 273 0.85 -1.08 19.90
C ALA A 273 1.74 -2.01 19.03
N GLN A 274 1.83 -1.74 17.73
CA GLN A 274 2.77 -2.38 16.82
C GLN A 274 3.36 -1.34 15.86
N ALA A 275 4.67 -1.47 15.52
CA ALA A 275 5.36 -0.65 14.54
C ALA A 275 5.63 -1.49 13.29
N TYR A 276 4.94 -1.20 12.18
CA TYR A 276 5.00 -2.00 10.96
C TYR A 276 6.06 -1.55 9.97
N ARG A 277 6.26 -0.24 9.82
CA ARG A 277 7.20 0.31 8.84
C ARG A 277 8.10 1.36 9.48
N ILE A 278 9.32 1.43 8.99
CA ILE A 278 10.28 2.49 9.32
C ILE A 278 10.93 2.97 8.03
N ALA A 279 11.12 4.27 7.92
CA ALA A 279 11.89 4.90 6.86
C ALA A 279 12.82 5.97 7.43
N LYS A 280 13.95 6.21 6.76
CA LYS A 280 14.89 7.29 7.11
C LYS A 280 14.62 8.50 6.21
N HIS A 281 14.44 9.64 6.83
CA HIS A 281 14.39 10.93 6.14
C HIS A 281 15.37 11.90 6.78
N GLU A 282 16.43 12.24 6.03
CA GLU A 282 17.56 13.01 6.55
C GLU A 282 18.19 12.34 7.80
N GLN A 283 18.12 13.01 8.95
CA GLN A 283 18.59 12.48 10.24
C GLN A 283 17.45 11.94 11.12
N ALA A 284 16.23 11.92 10.60
CA ALA A 284 15.05 11.45 11.32
C ALA A 284 14.63 10.04 10.88
N LEU A 285 13.98 9.34 11.79
CA LEU A 285 13.29 8.09 11.54
C LEU A 285 11.79 8.35 11.54
N ILE A 286 11.09 7.90 10.52
CA ILE A 286 9.64 7.93 10.41
C ILE A 286 9.15 6.50 10.63
N VAL A 287 8.24 6.32 11.58
CA VAL A 287 7.72 5.00 11.97
C VAL A 287 6.20 5.03 11.92
N SER A 288 5.60 4.08 11.23
CA SER A 288 4.15 3.89 11.21
C SER A 288 3.74 2.56 11.83
N GLY A 289 2.50 2.48 12.26
CA GLY A 289 1.94 1.27 12.85
C GLY A 289 0.54 1.48 13.40
N LEU A 290 0.14 0.59 14.30
CA LEU A 290 -1.16 0.59 14.95
C LEU A 290 -1.08 1.21 16.34
N VAL A 291 -2.14 1.91 16.72
CA VAL A 291 -2.29 2.48 18.04
C VAL A 291 -3.73 2.29 18.55
N TRP A 292 -3.88 1.92 19.82
CA TRP A 292 -5.18 1.95 20.48
C TRP A 292 -5.57 3.40 20.82
N ASN A 293 -6.72 3.84 20.34
CA ASN A 293 -7.26 5.16 20.68
C ASN A 293 -8.04 5.14 22.02
N GLU A 294 -8.58 6.29 22.41
CA GLU A 294 -9.32 6.44 23.67
C GLU A 294 -10.65 5.67 23.70
N ASP A 295 -11.21 5.31 22.55
CA ASP A 295 -12.45 4.56 22.37
C ASP A 295 -12.23 3.04 22.23
N ASP A 296 -11.00 2.56 22.46
CA ASP A 296 -10.58 1.15 22.34
C ASP A 296 -10.69 0.58 20.92
N ASN A 297 -10.49 1.44 19.92
CA ASN A 297 -10.35 1.08 18.51
C ASN A 297 -8.92 1.26 18.05
N LEU A 298 -8.53 0.56 17.01
CA LEU A 298 -7.23 0.72 16.35
C LEU A 298 -7.25 1.88 15.36
N ASP A 299 -6.23 2.72 15.43
CA ASP A 299 -5.98 3.83 14.50
C ASP A 299 -4.60 3.73 13.87
N PHE A 300 -4.39 4.46 12.75
CA PHE A 300 -3.07 4.68 12.16
C PHE A 300 -2.22 5.53 13.09
N GLY A 301 -1.09 5.01 13.54
CA GLY A 301 -0.06 5.72 14.28
C GLY A 301 1.11 6.10 13.40
N LEU A 302 1.61 7.34 13.54
CA LEU A 302 2.78 7.85 12.85
C LEU A 302 3.68 8.61 13.82
N LEU A 303 4.96 8.25 13.85
CA LEU A 303 5.97 8.89 14.69
C LEU A 303 7.11 9.46 13.85
N LYS A 304 7.60 10.63 14.23
CA LYS A 304 8.92 11.13 13.84
C LYS A 304 9.84 11.06 15.04
N LEU A 305 10.97 10.40 14.86
CA LEU A 305 11.98 10.19 15.88
C LEU A 305 13.30 10.78 15.42
N ASN A 306 14.14 11.22 16.35
CA ASN A 306 15.53 11.50 16.09
C ASN A 306 16.30 10.19 15.82
N ALA A 307 17.52 10.28 15.32
CA ALA A 307 18.37 9.11 15.06
C ALA A 307 18.63 8.24 16.31
N ASP A 308 18.55 8.81 17.51
CA ASP A 308 18.67 8.09 18.79
C ASP A 308 17.35 7.47 19.27
N GLY A 309 16.29 7.54 18.45
CA GLY A 309 14.96 7.04 18.76
C GLY A 309 14.13 7.95 19.69
N SER A 310 14.62 9.12 20.11
CA SER A 310 13.82 10.06 20.89
C SER A 310 12.71 10.69 20.05
N ARG A 311 11.51 10.78 20.61
CA ARG A 311 10.32 11.28 19.91
C ARG A 311 10.44 12.77 19.60
N VAL A 312 10.20 13.14 18.34
CA VAL A 312 10.00 14.53 17.91
C VAL A 312 8.51 14.88 17.93
N TRP A 313 7.69 14.09 17.25
CA TRP A 313 6.24 14.21 17.27
C TRP A 313 5.56 12.86 17.00
N GLY A 314 4.28 12.77 17.34
CA GLY A 314 3.39 11.67 16.97
C GLY A 314 2.08 12.20 16.40
N ARG A 315 1.44 11.43 15.53
CA ARG A 315 0.15 11.70 14.89
C ARG A 315 -0.71 10.46 14.90
N LEU A 316 -2.02 10.67 14.92
CA LEU A 316 -3.06 9.67 14.88
C LEU A 316 -4.02 10.00 13.73
N PHE A 317 -4.43 8.96 12.99
CA PHE A 317 -5.40 9.10 11.93
C PHE A 317 -6.33 7.89 11.95
N GLY A 318 -7.62 8.15 11.95
CA GLY A 318 -8.64 7.10 12.02
C GLY A 318 -10.00 7.70 12.30
N GLY A 319 -10.88 6.91 12.87
CA GLY A 319 -12.25 7.33 13.12
C GLY A 319 -12.92 6.59 14.28
N ALA A 320 -14.21 6.31 14.15
CA ALA A 320 -15.01 5.74 15.24
C ALA A 320 -14.96 4.20 15.31
N ARG A 321 -14.23 3.54 14.40
CA ARG A 321 -14.07 2.09 14.31
C ARG A 321 -12.62 1.78 13.96
N ASP A 322 -12.27 0.50 13.85
CA ASP A 322 -10.91 0.08 13.58
C ASP A 322 -10.38 0.58 12.22
N ASP A 323 -9.14 1.07 12.26
CA ASP A 323 -8.36 1.57 11.14
C ASP A 323 -6.95 0.94 11.23
N HIS A 324 -6.58 0.09 10.30
CA HIS A 324 -5.35 -0.69 10.32
C HIS A 324 -4.29 -0.13 9.36
N CYS A 325 -3.14 0.31 9.88
CA CYS A 325 -2.01 0.86 9.11
C CYS A 325 -0.91 -0.19 8.91
N PHE A 326 -0.66 -0.58 7.66
CA PHE A 326 0.37 -1.57 7.32
C PHE A 326 1.46 -1.04 6.39
N GLY A 327 1.10 -0.21 5.43
CA GLY A 327 2.03 0.31 4.43
C GLY A 327 2.47 1.75 4.71
N MET A 328 3.76 2.04 4.49
CA MET A 328 4.31 3.38 4.49
C MET A 328 5.43 3.48 3.48
N ASP A 329 5.50 4.61 2.78
CA ASP A 329 6.64 5.00 1.96
C ASP A 329 6.85 6.52 1.97
N LEU A 330 8.05 6.96 1.57
CA LEU A 330 8.41 8.37 1.52
C LEU A 330 8.60 8.83 0.08
N GLY A 331 7.98 9.95 -0.25
CA GLY A 331 8.25 10.66 -1.49
C GLY A 331 9.62 11.32 -1.48
N ALA A 332 10.17 11.59 -2.67
CA ALA A 332 11.47 12.26 -2.82
C ALA A 332 11.49 13.68 -2.22
N ASP A 333 10.33 14.30 -2.04
CA ASP A 333 10.13 15.60 -1.39
C ASP A 333 9.97 15.50 0.13
N GLY A 334 10.08 14.29 0.70
CA GLY A 334 9.86 14.00 2.11
C GLY A 334 8.39 13.86 2.48
N SER A 335 7.47 13.89 1.54
CA SER A 335 6.06 13.55 1.80
C SER A 335 5.94 12.10 2.27
N ILE A 336 4.96 11.83 3.14
CA ILE A 336 4.74 10.52 3.74
C ILE A 336 3.44 9.97 3.17
N PHE A 337 3.48 8.76 2.64
CA PHE A 337 2.31 8.01 2.22
C PHE A 337 2.05 6.88 3.20
N LEU A 338 0.82 6.79 3.70
CA LEU A 338 0.35 5.69 4.54
C LEU A 338 -0.78 4.96 3.83
N THR A 339 -0.85 3.65 4.00
CA THR A 339 -1.99 2.86 3.57
C THR A 339 -2.31 1.74 4.54
N GLY A 340 -3.53 1.27 4.43
CA GLY A 340 -4.11 0.18 5.17
C GLY A 340 -5.59 0.10 4.86
N HIS A 341 -6.38 -0.33 5.82
CA HIS A 341 -7.83 -0.44 5.62
C HIS A 341 -8.61 0.09 6.81
N THR A 342 -9.88 0.44 6.59
CA THR A 342 -10.72 1.17 7.54
C THR A 342 -12.14 0.63 7.59
N LEU A 343 -12.69 0.55 8.79
CA LEU A 343 -14.13 0.43 9.04
C LEU A 343 -14.79 1.78 9.32
N SER A 344 -14.01 2.83 9.54
CA SER A 344 -14.51 4.14 9.94
C SER A 344 -15.22 4.86 8.81
N GLY A 345 -16.54 5.02 8.92
CA GLY A 345 -17.38 5.69 7.91
C GLY A 345 -17.63 4.86 6.66
N THR A 346 -17.40 3.55 6.71
CA THR A 346 -17.61 2.58 5.63
C THR A 346 -18.61 1.51 6.03
N ILE A 347 -19.13 0.75 5.07
CA ILE A 347 -20.04 -0.38 5.35
C ILE A 347 -19.22 -1.59 5.81
N ASN A 348 -18.06 -1.84 5.18
CA ASN A 348 -17.13 -2.90 5.48
C ASN A 348 -15.70 -2.39 5.29
N TRP A 349 -14.68 -3.23 5.45
CA TRP A 349 -13.30 -2.85 5.21
C TRP A 349 -13.10 -2.24 3.83
N GLN A 350 -12.49 -1.06 3.78
CA GLN A 350 -12.09 -0.40 2.55
C GLN A 350 -10.64 0.07 2.66
N THR A 351 -9.92 0.11 1.55
CA THR A 351 -8.59 0.69 1.53
C THR A 351 -8.64 2.12 2.07
N TYR A 352 -7.68 2.47 2.90
CA TYR A 352 -7.51 3.81 3.45
C TYR A 352 -6.10 4.29 3.19
N THR A 353 -5.95 5.31 2.38
CA THR A 353 -4.66 5.83 1.94
C THR A 353 -4.60 7.33 2.17
N MET A 354 -3.46 7.82 2.62
CA MET A 354 -3.25 9.24 2.87
C MET A 354 -1.86 9.71 2.46
N LYS A 355 -1.77 10.98 2.13
CA LYS A 355 -0.52 11.72 1.95
C LYS A 355 -0.41 12.79 3.01
N LEU A 356 0.78 12.86 3.62
CA LEU A 356 1.15 13.89 4.58
C LEU A 356 2.40 14.61 4.09
N ASP A 357 2.63 15.82 4.57
CA ASP A 357 3.94 16.44 4.40
C ASP A 357 4.98 15.87 5.39
N HIS A 358 6.23 16.32 5.28
CA HIS A 358 7.36 15.88 6.12
C HIS A 358 7.21 16.20 7.62
N ASP A 359 6.25 17.07 7.98
CA ASP A 359 5.89 17.40 9.36
C ASP A 359 4.67 16.60 9.87
N GLY A 360 4.18 15.67 9.06
CA GLY A 360 3.04 14.82 9.39
C GLY A 360 1.70 15.56 9.31
N ILE A 361 1.62 16.62 8.50
CA ILE A 361 0.37 17.34 8.27
C ILE A 361 -0.35 16.73 7.07
N LEU A 362 -1.59 16.32 7.30
CA LEU A 362 -2.44 15.70 6.29
C LEU A 362 -2.66 16.62 5.09
N GLN A 363 -2.33 16.13 3.90
CA GLN A 363 -2.57 16.80 2.64
C GLN A 363 -3.86 16.32 1.98
N TRP A 364 -4.02 15.00 1.93
CA TRP A 364 -5.24 14.35 1.48
C TRP A 364 -5.35 12.93 2.05
N GLU A 365 -6.58 12.43 2.10
CA GLU A 365 -6.91 11.04 2.44
C GLU A 365 -7.96 10.49 1.48
N ARG A 366 -7.96 9.18 1.25
CA ARG A 366 -8.90 8.47 0.37
C ARG A 366 -9.30 7.15 0.97
N LYS A 367 -10.60 6.88 0.95
CA LYS A 367 -11.20 5.57 1.23
C LYS A 367 -11.77 5.04 -0.07
N ARG A 368 -11.45 3.81 -0.41
CA ARG A 368 -11.89 3.22 -1.66
C ARG A 368 -12.00 1.71 -1.54
N GLY A 369 -12.99 1.14 -2.23
CA GLY A 369 -13.17 -0.30 -2.22
C GLY A 369 -14.27 -0.75 -3.16
N ASN A 370 -14.51 -2.07 -3.18
CA ASN A 370 -15.49 -2.74 -3.99
C ASN A 370 -15.39 -2.43 -5.50
N PRO A 371 -14.17 -2.59 -6.10
CA PRO A 371 -13.94 -2.24 -7.51
C PRO A 371 -14.79 -3.05 -8.48
N ARG A 372 -15.25 -4.23 -8.05
CA ARG A 372 -16.09 -5.15 -8.86
C ARG A 372 -17.58 -4.91 -8.73
N GLY A 373 -18.01 -4.04 -7.79
CA GLY A 373 -19.42 -3.63 -7.63
C GLY A 373 -20.34 -4.68 -7.03
N PHE A 374 -19.82 -5.61 -6.23
CA PHE A 374 -20.61 -6.59 -5.48
C PHE A 374 -21.35 -5.95 -4.29
N ASP A 375 -22.06 -6.73 -3.50
CA ASP A 375 -22.71 -6.21 -2.28
C ASP A 375 -21.63 -5.78 -1.27
N PRO A 376 -21.51 -4.49 -0.94
CA PRO A 376 -20.41 -3.97 -0.12
C PRO A 376 -20.42 -4.48 1.32
N ARG A 377 -21.51 -5.14 1.76
CA ARG A 377 -21.57 -5.73 3.10
C ARG A 377 -20.66 -6.94 3.26
N PHE A 378 -20.27 -7.57 2.14
CA PHE A 378 -19.52 -8.83 2.12
C PHE A 378 -18.10 -8.67 1.58
N ILE A 379 -17.82 -7.57 0.89
CA ILE A 379 -16.50 -7.33 0.29
C ILE A 379 -15.59 -6.64 1.28
N HIS A 380 -14.43 -7.23 1.51
CA HIS A 380 -13.29 -6.64 2.17
C HIS A 380 -12.32 -6.12 1.12
N ASP A 381 -11.77 -4.95 1.35
CA ASP A 381 -10.72 -4.34 0.54
C ASP A 381 -9.57 -3.97 1.47
N GLU A 382 -8.57 -4.83 1.54
CA GLU A 382 -7.50 -4.76 2.53
C GLU A 382 -6.18 -4.36 1.89
N ALA A 383 -5.77 -3.10 2.09
CA ALA A 383 -4.50 -2.59 1.58
C ALA A 383 -3.35 -2.88 2.53
N TRP A 384 -2.22 -3.34 1.97
CA TRP A 384 -1.04 -3.74 2.71
C TRP A 384 0.22 -2.96 2.34
N GLY A 385 0.42 -2.69 1.05
CA GLY A 385 1.60 -2.02 0.53
C GLY A 385 1.31 -0.71 -0.20
N VAL A 386 2.19 0.28 -0.05
CA VAL A 386 2.17 1.54 -0.80
C VAL A 386 3.57 1.94 -1.20
N ARG A 387 3.73 2.52 -2.40
CA ARG A 387 4.98 3.18 -2.82
C ARG A 387 4.68 4.55 -3.38
N ALA A 388 5.50 5.51 -2.99
CA ALA A 388 5.53 6.84 -3.58
C ALA A 388 6.00 6.73 -5.04
N THR A 389 5.34 7.42 -5.94
CA THR A 389 5.71 7.41 -7.36
C THR A 389 6.44 8.70 -7.77
N PRO A 390 7.30 8.65 -8.81
CA PRO A 390 8.13 9.80 -9.21
C PRO A 390 7.36 11.07 -9.57
N ASP A 391 6.08 10.95 -9.92
CA ASP A 391 5.18 12.06 -10.20
C ASP A 391 4.67 12.78 -8.94
N GLY A 392 5.06 12.29 -7.73
CA GLY A 392 4.62 12.82 -6.44
C GLY A 392 3.29 12.27 -5.95
N GLY A 393 2.72 11.30 -6.66
CA GLY A 393 1.58 10.48 -6.24
C GLY A 393 2.01 9.20 -5.53
N CYS A 394 1.12 8.21 -5.47
CA CYS A 394 1.43 6.88 -4.95
C CYS A 394 0.65 5.77 -5.66
N ILE A 395 1.19 4.57 -5.58
CA ILE A 395 0.52 3.34 -5.97
C ILE A 395 0.44 2.42 -4.76
N LEU A 396 -0.69 1.74 -4.58
CA LEU A 396 -0.89 0.77 -3.51
C LEU A 396 -1.46 -0.54 -4.05
N THR A 397 -1.24 -1.60 -3.29
CA THR A 397 -1.82 -2.90 -3.52
C THR A 397 -2.67 -3.33 -2.34
N ALA A 398 -3.70 -4.12 -2.64
CA ALA A 398 -4.68 -4.64 -1.71
C ALA A 398 -5.18 -6.01 -2.18
N GLY A 399 -5.82 -6.73 -1.30
CA GLY A 399 -6.78 -7.77 -1.65
C GLY A 399 -8.19 -7.20 -1.71
N THR A 400 -9.03 -7.70 -2.61
CA THR A 400 -10.47 -7.44 -2.64
C THR A 400 -11.23 -8.74 -2.78
N GLY A 401 -12.10 -9.07 -1.83
CA GLY A 401 -12.83 -10.34 -1.84
C GLY A 401 -13.82 -10.49 -0.71
N ASP A 402 -14.47 -11.63 -0.66
CA ASP A 402 -15.34 -12.05 0.44
C ASP A 402 -14.54 -12.96 1.39
N GLU A 403 -14.20 -12.46 2.56
CA GLU A 403 -13.46 -13.22 3.58
C GLU A 403 -14.28 -14.41 4.14
N TYR A 404 -15.60 -14.31 4.03
CA TYR A 404 -16.50 -15.31 4.60
C TYR A 404 -17.34 -15.97 3.50
N GLY A 405 -16.76 -16.88 2.72
CA GLY A 405 -17.48 -17.66 1.71
C GLY A 405 -18.79 -18.27 2.20
N SER A 406 -18.93 -18.48 3.53
CA SER A 406 -20.17 -18.89 4.19
C SER A 406 -21.28 -17.83 4.15
N TYR A 407 -21.00 -16.55 3.88
CA TYR A 407 -22.04 -15.53 3.74
C TYR A 407 -22.78 -15.69 2.40
N SER A 408 -22.08 -16.00 1.32
CA SER A 408 -22.68 -16.25 0.02
C SER A 408 -23.60 -17.47 0.03
N GLU A 409 -23.22 -18.53 0.74
CA GLU A 409 -24.03 -19.73 0.94
C GLU A 409 -25.30 -19.45 1.77
N THR A 410 -25.20 -18.63 2.82
CA THR A 410 -26.30 -18.37 3.76
C THR A 410 -27.35 -17.42 3.15
N ILE A 411 -26.96 -16.53 2.25
CA ILE A 411 -27.84 -15.46 1.74
C ILE A 411 -28.31 -15.76 0.31
N GLY A 412 -27.75 -16.79 -0.34
CA GLY A 412 -28.11 -17.17 -1.72
C GLY A 412 -27.79 -16.09 -2.76
N SER A 413 -26.94 -15.11 -2.40
CA SER A 413 -26.44 -14.08 -3.30
C SER A 413 -25.05 -14.49 -3.78
N HIS A 414 -24.85 -14.43 -5.09
CA HIS A 414 -23.55 -14.63 -5.71
C HIS A 414 -22.65 -13.42 -5.46
N VAL A 415 -22.10 -13.32 -4.28
CA VAL A 415 -20.94 -12.48 -4.05
C VAL A 415 -19.75 -13.31 -4.49
N SER A 416 -18.77 -12.72 -5.16
CA SER A 416 -17.56 -13.44 -5.48
C SER A 416 -16.81 -13.75 -4.18
N ASP A 417 -16.69 -15.02 -3.89
CA ASP A 417 -15.85 -15.56 -2.81
C ASP A 417 -14.36 -15.56 -3.16
N GLN A 418 -14.02 -15.25 -4.44
CA GLN A 418 -12.63 -15.14 -4.89
C GLN A 418 -12.03 -13.80 -4.52
N TRP A 419 -10.88 -13.86 -3.90
CA TRP A 419 -10.00 -12.70 -3.73
C TRP A 419 -9.26 -12.39 -5.02
N GLU A 420 -9.13 -11.10 -5.32
CA GLU A 420 -8.32 -10.58 -6.42
C GLU A 420 -7.33 -9.54 -5.91
N VAL A 421 -6.19 -9.45 -6.57
CA VAL A 421 -5.25 -8.34 -6.34
C VAL A 421 -5.93 -7.04 -6.76
N TYR A 422 -5.99 -6.08 -5.88
CA TYR A 422 -6.54 -4.76 -6.15
C TYR A 422 -5.42 -3.72 -6.11
N VAL A 423 -5.26 -2.97 -7.19
CA VAL A 423 -4.23 -1.94 -7.33
C VAL A 423 -4.88 -0.59 -7.61
N ILE A 424 -4.42 0.42 -6.88
CA ILE A 424 -4.91 1.80 -7.02
C ILE A 424 -3.73 2.74 -7.23
N LYS A 425 -3.81 3.62 -8.22
CA LYS A 425 -2.86 4.70 -8.46
C LYS A 425 -3.53 6.04 -8.18
N TYR A 426 -2.95 6.80 -7.26
CA TYR A 426 -3.32 8.17 -6.99
C TYR A 426 -2.26 9.15 -7.48
N GLY A 427 -2.69 10.25 -8.08
CA GLY A 427 -1.82 11.37 -8.42
C GLY A 427 -1.43 12.21 -7.20
N PRO A 428 -0.56 13.23 -7.38
CA PRO A 428 0.01 14.06 -6.30
C PRO A 428 -1.02 14.68 -5.35
N GLU A 429 -2.17 15.08 -5.88
CA GLU A 429 -3.27 15.71 -5.15
C GLU A 429 -4.33 14.69 -4.68
N GLY A 430 -4.02 13.39 -4.72
CA GLY A 430 -4.92 12.32 -4.33
C GLY A 430 -6.08 12.09 -5.30
N GLY A 431 -5.99 12.59 -6.52
CA GLY A 431 -6.92 12.24 -7.59
C GLY A 431 -6.68 10.81 -8.04
N LEU A 432 -7.75 10.01 -8.16
CA LEU A 432 -7.65 8.68 -8.74
C LEU A 432 -7.19 8.79 -10.19
N GLU A 433 -6.08 8.15 -10.54
CA GLU A 433 -5.60 8.07 -11.92
C GLU A 433 -6.16 6.82 -12.58
N TRP A 434 -5.96 5.67 -11.94
CA TRP A 434 -6.56 4.40 -12.34
C TRP A 434 -6.67 3.46 -11.15
N GLU A 435 -7.49 2.44 -11.32
CA GLU A 435 -7.58 1.27 -10.46
C GLU A 435 -7.87 0.04 -11.30
N ALA A 436 -7.43 -1.12 -10.84
CA ALA A 436 -7.70 -2.40 -11.48
C ALA A 436 -7.70 -3.54 -10.48
N THR A 437 -8.40 -4.59 -10.82
CA THR A 437 -8.25 -5.90 -10.22
C THR A 437 -7.53 -6.84 -11.18
N TYR A 438 -6.73 -7.75 -10.61
CA TYR A 438 -6.05 -8.80 -11.34
C TYR A 438 -6.40 -10.13 -10.69
N GLU A 439 -6.96 -11.02 -11.52
CA GLU A 439 -7.51 -12.30 -11.09
C GLU A 439 -6.65 -13.47 -11.56
N ALA A 440 -6.71 -14.57 -10.80
CA ALA A 440 -6.23 -15.86 -11.23
C ALA A 440 -7.26 -16.58 -12.10
N GLU A 441 -6.82 -17.56 -12.91
CA GLU A 441 -7.74 -18.48 -13.56
C GLU A 441 -8.46 -19.38 -12.53
N GLU A 442 -7.80 -19.70 -11.43
CA GLU A 442 -8.34 -20.48 -10.31
C GLU A 442 -7.68 -20.02 -8.98
N GLY A 443 -8.45 -20.03 -7.88
CA GLY A 443 -7.99 -19.73 -6.53
C GLY A 443 -8.02 -18.23 -6.18
N ASP A 444 -7.60 -17.94 -4.96
CA ASP A 444 -7.56 -16.59 -4.40
C ASP A 444 -6.23 -15.91 -4.67
N TRP A 445 -6.28 -14.63 -4.98
CA TRP A 445 -5.14 -13.75 -5.11
C TRP A 445 -5.33 -12.49 -4.27
N ALA A 446 -4.46 -12.24 -3.31
CA ALA A 446 -4.42 -11.00 -2.55
C ALA A 446 -3.09 -10.28 -2.76
N GLY A 447 -3.13 -8.97 -2.89
CA GLY A 447 -1.91 -8.16 -3.01
C GLY A 447 -1.39 -7.76 -1.64
N GLU A 448 -0.20 -8.24 -1.26
CA GLU A 448 0.41 -8.04 0.06
C GLU A 448 1.35 -6.84 0.11
N ASP A 449 2.27 -6.73 -0.82
CA ASP A 449 3.22 -5.61 -0.91
C ASP A 449 3.59 -5.36 -2.37
N LEU A 450 4.26 -4.24 -2.64
CA LEU A 450 4.71 -3.91 -3.98
C LEU A 450 6.06 -3.18 -3.95
N ALA A 451 6.76 -3.21 -5.08
CA ALA A 451 7.96 -2.41 -5.27
C ALA A 451 8.00 -1.81 -6.67
N LEU A 452 8.51 -0.58 -6.79
CA LEU A 452 8.78 0.04 -8.08
C LEU A 452 10.05 -0.60 -8.67
N THR A 453 9.96 -1.06 -9.91
CA THR A 453 11.09 -1.65 -10.62
C THR A 453 11.86 -0.60 -11.43
N ARG A 454 13.13 -0.87 -11.75
CA ARG A 454 14.02 0.07 -12.44
C ARG A 454 13.54 0.49 -13.83
N ASP A 455 12.75 -0.33 -14.48
CA ASP A 455 12.11 -0.05 -15.77
C ASP A 455 10.90 0.89 -15.64
N GLY A 456 10.60 1.35 -14.43
CA GLY A 456 9.45 2.21 -14.13
C GLY A 456 8.14 1.46 -13.97
N GLY A 457 8.17 0.13 -13.96
CA GLY A 457 7.03 -0.72 -13.67
C GLY A 457 6.86 -1.02 -12.18
N VAL A 458 6.02 -1.98 -11.87
CA VAL A 458 5.71 -2.45 -10.52
C VAL A 458 5.77 -3.95 -10.45
N ILE A 459 6.35 -4.47 -9.37
CA ILE A 459 6.23 -5.87 -8.99
C ILE A 459 5.40 -5.96 -7.70
N ILE A 460 4.42 -6.87 -7.69
CA ILE A 460 3.50 -7.05 -6.57
C ILE A 460 3.73 -8.45 -5.99
N ALA A 461 3.87 -8.50 -4.66
CA ALA A 461 3.77 -9.74 -3.91
C ALA A 461 2.31 -10.15 -3.84
N VAL A 462 2.01 -11.35 -4.30
CA VAL A 462 0.65 -11.89 -4.33
C VAL A 462 0.58 -13.11 -3.41
N ASP A 463 -0.33 -13.10 -2.47
CA ASP A 463 -0.72 -14.31 -1.75
C ASP A 463 -1.63 -15.14 -2.65
N SER A 464 -1.18 -16.36 -2.94
CA SER A 464 -1.86 -17.32 -3.82
C SER A 464 -1.66 -18.76 -3.34
N SER A 465 -1.59 -18.96 -2.02
CA SER A 465 -1.11 -20.20 -1.36
C SER A 465 0.37 -20.51 -1.67
N GLN A 466 1.01 -19.67 -2.45
CA GLN A 466 2.46 -19.64 -2.74
C GLN A 466 2.90 -18.19 -2.91
N PHE A 467 4.21 -17.94 -2.93
CA PHE A 467 4.71 -16.62 -3.31
C PHE A 467 4.39 -16.33 -4.76
N GLY A 468 3.40 -15.46 -4.97
CA GLY A 468 3.06 -14.93 -6.28
C GLY A 468 3.85 -13.65 -6.57
N PHE A 469 4.25 -13.49 -7.84
CA PHE A 469 4.97 -12.33 -8.36
C PHE A 469 4.22 -11.83 -9.58
N LEU A 470 3.54 -10.71 -9.45
CA LEU A 470 2.79 -10.07 -10.53
C LEU A 470 3.53 -8.83 -11.02
N LYS A 471 4.04 -8.88 -12.26
CA LYS A 471 4.76 -7.76 -12.86
C LYS A 471 3.83 -6.93 -13.74
N LEU A 472 3.76 -5.65 -13.43
CA LEU A 472 3.11 -4.63 -14.26
C LEU A 472 4.17 -3.79 -14.97
N PRO A 473 3.95 -3.40 -16.26
CA PRO A 473 4.84 -2.49 -16.97
C PRO A 473 4.83 -1.08 -16.38
N SER A 474 5.69 -0.23 -16.91
CA SER A 474 5.64 1.22 -16.64
C SER A 474 4.31 1.82 -17.09
N PHE A 475 3.80 2.80 -16.37
CA PHE A 475 2.51 3.45 -16.56
C PHE A 475 2.59 4.98 -16.41
#